data_dda6bf712852607825126d203c3b2cdf
#
_entry.id   dda6bf712852607825126d203c3b2cdf
#
_cell.length_a   1.000
_cell.length_b   1.000
_cell.length_c   1.000
_cell.angle_alpha   90.00
_cell.angle_beta   90.00
_cell.angle_gamma   90.00
#
_symmetry.space_group_name_H-M   'P 1'
#
loop_
_entity.id
_entity.type
_entity.pdbx_description
1 polymer ?
#
loop_
_entity_poly.entity_id
_entity_poly.type
_entity_poly.pdbx_seq_one_letter_code
_entity_poly.pdbx_strand_id
1 'polypeptide(L)'
;MTDVENGAQDASGLPQAPQIRILAQFIRDLSFENPRAPDSLRAQGQPAIELGVEMAARGRPDGLFEVDLKLNAVAQQEGQTSFQVELIYGGLFEIQNVSEQDLEPVLLVECPRYLFPFARRIVAEMSSEGGFPPFLL
;
A
#
# COMPACT_ATOMS: atom_id res chain seq x y z
N MET A 1 -29.96 1.10 25.92
CA MET A 1 -28.80 0.53 25.74
C MET A 1 -28.09 1.03 24.58
N THR A 2 -27.01 1.25 24.69
CA THR A 2 -26.42 1.85 23.72
C THR A 2 -26.05 1.00 22.65
N ASP A 3 -25.83 1.45 21.71
CA ASP A 3 -25.41 0.91 20.65
C ASP A 3 -24.04 0.52 20.66
N VAL A 4 -23.76 -0.31 21.60
CA VAL A 4 -22.45 -0.69 21.77
C VAL A 4 -21.94 -1.50 20.66
N GLU A 5 -22.80 -1.96 19.80
CA GLU A 5 -22.30 -2.78 18.77
C GLU A 5 -21.42 -2.01 17.83
N ASN A 6 -21.48 -0.71 17.80
CA ASN A 6 -20.57 -0.01 16.95
C ASN A 6 -19.44 0.62 17.75
N GLY A 7 -19.43 0.46 19.07
CA GLY A 7 -18.33 0.92 19.89
C GLY A 7 -17.95 2.35 19.72
N ALA A 8 -18.85 3.16 19.23
CA ALA A 8 -18.48 4.47 18.81
C ALA A 8 -18.97 5.58 19.71
N GLN A 9 -19.19 5.29 20.98
CA GLN A 9 -19.62 6.32 21.92
C GLN A 9 -18.74 6.32 23.15
N ASP A 10 -18.46 7.49 23.66
CA ASP A 10 -17.68 7.61 24.90
C ASP A 10 -18.63 7.76 26.07
N ALA A 11 -18.11 8.04 27.24
CA ALA A 11 -18.91 8.10 28.45
C ALA A 11 -19.88 9.27 28.44
N SER A 12 -19.68 10.26 27.60
CA SER A 12 -20.62 11.37 27.52
C SER A 12 -21.78 11.09 26.59
N GLY A 13 -21.78 9.95 25.92
CA GLY A 13 -22.81 9.65 24.98
C GLY A 13 -22.61 10.19 23.58
N LEU A 14 -21.53 10.90 23.35
CA LEU A 14 -21.22 11.42 22.02
C LEU A 14 -20.46 10.39 21.21
N PRO A 15 -20.67 10.36 19.90
CA PRO A 15 -19.91 9.42 19.06
C PRO A 15 -18.41 9.69 19.14
N GLN A 16 -17.63 8.65 19.20
CA GLN A 16 -16.19 8.75 19.14
C GLN A 16 -15.73 8.57 17.72
N ALA A 17 -14.73 9.31 17.32
CA ALA A 17 -14.17 9.17 16.00
C ALA A 17 -13.48 7.82 15.87
N PRO A 18 -13.47 7.23 14.70
CA PRO A 18 -12.68 6.02 14.46
C PRO A 18 -11.22 6.27 14.80
N GLN A 19 -10.59 5.28 15.39
CA GLN A 19 -9.17 5.36 15.72
C GLN A 19 -8.44 4.26 14.99
N ILE A 20 -7.39 4.67 14.27
CA ILE A 20 -6.54 3.76 13.52
C ILE A 20 -5.14 3.95 14.07
N ARG A 21 -4.55 2.87 14.54
CA ARG A 21 -3.20 2.92 15.09
C ARG A 21 -2.35 1.92 14.36
N ILE A 22 -1.20 2.37 13.86
CA ILE A 22 -0.28 1.52 13.12
C ILE A 22 0.74 1.00 14.11
N LEU A 23 0.79 -0.31 14.27
CA LEU A 23 1.71 -0.93 15.22
C LEU A 23 3.00 -1.35 14.56
N ALA A 24 2.98 -1.64 13.25
CA ALA A 24 4.16 -2.04 12.51
C ALA A 24 3.92 -1.81 11.04
N GLN A 25 4.98 -1.50 10.31
CA GLN A 25 4.95 -1.41 8.86
C GLN A 25 6.16 -2.16 8.33
N PHE A 26 6.00 -2.83 7.20
CA PHE A 26 7.08 -3.68 6.71
C PHE A 26 6.90 -4.01 5.24
N ILE A 27 8.01 -4.31 4.58
CA ILE A 27 7.97 -4.90 3.25
C ILE A 27 7.67 -6.38 3.46
N ARG A 28 6.58 -6.85 2.84
CA ARG A 28 6.29 -8.27 2.89
C ARG A 28 6.97 -8.99 1.74
N ASP A 29 7.03 -8.34 0.59
CA ASP A 29 7.66 -8.94 -0.58
C ASP A 29 8.07 -7.82 -1.53
N LEU A 30 9.23 -7.96 -2.16
CA LEU A 30 9.73 -6.97 -3.08
C LEU A 30 10.54 -7.66 -4.16
N SER A 31 10.21 -7.36 -5.41
CA SER A 31 10.91 -7.89 -6.56
C SER A 31 11.16 -6.76 -7.54
N PHE A 32 12.36 -6.69 -8.08
CA PHE A 32 12.72 -5.72 -9.09
C PHE A 32 13.45 -6.44 -10.21
N GLU A 33 12.97 -6.27 -11.44
CA GLU A 33 13.58 -6.87 -12.61
C GLU A 33 13.99 -5.80 -13.59
N ASN A 34 15.17 -5.95 -14.16
CA ASN A 34 15.76 -4.98 -15.08
C ASN A 34 16.38 -5.76 -16.26
N PRO A 35 15.52 -6.39 -17.06
CA PRO A 35 15.98 -7.46 -17.97
C PRO A 35 16.82 -6.98 -19.13
N ARG A 36 16.70 -5.70 -19.52
CA ARG A 36 17.42 -5.21 -20.68
C ARG A 36 18.56 -4.27 -20.32
N ALA A 37 18.89 -4.15 -19.04
CA ALA A 37 20.02 -3.33 -18.65
C ALA A 37 21.30 -3.97 -19.20
N PRO A 38 22.30 -3.19 -19.62
CA PRO A 38 22.32 -1.74 -19.56
C PRO A 38 21.73 -1.04 -20.79
N ASP A 39 21.30 -1.79 -21.80
CA ASP A 39 20.85 -1.17 -23.03
C ASP A 39 19.62 -0.32 -22.83
N SER A 40 18.71 -0.74 -21.95
CA SER A 40 17.51 0.03 -21.66
C SER A 40 17.83 1.39 -21.04
N LEU A 41 18.99 1.52 -20.40
CA LEU A 41 19.38 2.77 -19.76
C LEU A 41 19.86 3.80 -20.77
N ARG A 42 20.10 3.38 -21.99
CA ARG A 42 20.54 4.28 -23.07
C ARG A 42 19.41 4.65 -24.01
N ALA A 43 18.23 4.07 -23.79
CA ALA A 43 17.09 4.36 -24.64
C ALA A 43 16.63 5.79 -24.41
N GLN A 44 16.13 6.42 -25.48
CA GLN A 44 15.64 7.77 -25.39
C GLN A 44 14.15 7.78 -25.30
N GLY A 45 13.60 8.82 -24.70
CA GLY A 45 12.17 8.95 -24.53
C GLY A 45 11.74 8.40 -23.18
N GLN A 46 10.49 8.66 -22.84
CA GLN A 46 9.96 8.22 -21.56
C GLN A 46 9.28 6.88 -21.71
N PRO A 47 9.49 5.96 -20.77
CA PRO A 47 8.79 4.69 -20.84
C PRO A 47 7.32 4.87 -20.56
N ALA A 48 6.52 4.00 -21.14
CA ALA A 48 5.11 3.89 -20.78
C ALA A 48 5.03 3.01 -19.52
N ILE A 49 4.31 3.51 -18.52
CA ILE A 49 4.22 2.81 -17.24
C ILE A 49 2.81 2.28 -17.09
N GLU A 50 2.70 1.00 -16.74
CA GLU A 50 1.45 0.40 -16.33
C GLU A 50 1.53 0.16 -14.83
N LEU A 51 0.55 0.66 -14.10
CA LEU A 51 0.54 0.54 -12.65
C LEU A 51 -0.69 -0.23 -12.20
N GLY A 52 -0.47 -1.30 -11.46
CA GLY A 52 -1.56 -2.03 -10.82
C GLY A 52 -1.49 -1.81 -9.32
N VAL A 53 -2.65 -1.64 -8.70
CA VAL A 53 -2.75 -1.42 -7.25
C VAL A 53 -3.83 -2.35 -6.72
N GLU A 54 -3.51 -3.11 -5.68
CA GLU A 54 -4.47 -3.97 -5.00
C GLU A 54 -4.32 -3.82 -3.51
N MET A 55 -5.42 -3.91 -2.79
CA MET A 55 -5.41 -3.88 -1.35
C MET A 55 -6.04 -5.15 -0.82
N ALA A 56 -5.50 -5.67 0.27
CA ALA A 56 -6.05 -6.83 0.95
C ALA A 56 -5.96 -6.61 2.45
N ALA A 57 -6.96 -7.12 3.16
CA ALA A 57 -6.99 -6.96 4.61
C ALA A 57 -7.50 -8.26 5.21
N ARG A 58 -7.03 -8.58 6.42
CA ARG A 58 -7.50 -9.77 7.13
C ARG A 58 -7.42 -9.54 8.63
N GLY A 59 -8.39 -10.10 9.32
CA GLY A 59 -8.40 -10.08 10.78
C GLY A 59 -7.46 -11.13 11.33
N ARG A 60 -7.01 -10.90 12.54
CA ARG A 60 -6.11 -11.79 13.25
C ARG A 60 -6.81 -12.30 14.51
N PRO A 61 -6.38 -13.47 15.03
CA PRO A 61 -6.97 -13.96 16.27
C PRO A 61 -6.80 -13.01 17.46
N ASP A 62 -5.77 -12.13 17.41
CA ASP A 62 -5.51 -11.21 18.50
C ASP A 62 -6.34 -9.92 18.39
N GLY A 63 -7.25 -9.85 17.44
CA GLY A 63 -8.09 -8.67 17.27
C GLY A 63 -7.48 -7.56 16.43
N LEU A 64 -6.26 -7.74 16.02
CA LEU A 64 -5.61 -6.76 15.12
C LEU A 64 -5.88 -7.13 13.68
N PHE A 65 -5.49 -6.24 12.77
CA PHE A 65 -5.68 -6.45 11.35
C PHE A 65 -4.38 -6.29 10.60
N GLU A 66 -4.20 -7.12 9.57
CA GLU A 66 -3.11 -6.93 8.64
C GLU A 66 -3.69 -6.35 7.36
N VAL A 67 -3.04 -5.33 6.84
CA VAL A 67 -3.45 -4.70 5.60
C VAL A 67 -2.24 -4.67 4.69
N ASP A 68 -2.43 -5.15 3.46
CA ASP A 68 -1.38 -5.16 2.46
C ASP A 68 -1.75 -4.23 1.33
N LEU A 69 -0.78 -3.44 0.89
CA LEU A 69 -0.89 -2.64 -0.32
C LEU A 69 0.07 -3.24 -1.33
N LYS A 70 -0.47 -3.71 -2.44
CA LYS A 70 0.34 -4.32 -3.48
C LYS A 70 0.43 -3.38 -4.66
N LEU A 71 1.65 -3.07 -5.07
CA LEU A 71 1.92 -2.24 -6.22
C LEU A 71 2.69 -3.06 -7.25
N ASN A 72 2.27 -2.94 -8.49
CA ASN A 72 2.97 -3.58 -9.60
C ASN A 72 3.16 -2.52 -10.67
N ALA A 73 4.41 -2.13 -10.93
CA ALA A 73 4.73 -1.12 -11.93
C ALA A 73 5.59 -1.77 -13.02
N VAL A 74 5.13 -1.66 -14.25
CA VAL A 74 5.86 -2.19 -15.40
C VAL A 74 6.16 -1.03 -16.33
N ALA A 75 7.43 -0.79 -16.60
CA ALA A 75 7.86 0.24 -17.54
C ALA A 75 8.22 -0.41 -18.86
N GLN A 76 7.66 0.12 -19.94
CA GLN A 76 7.92 -0.44 -21.28
C GLN A 76 8.42 0.65 -22.22
N GLN A 77 9.36 0.26 -23.06
CA GLN A 77 9.85 1.12 -24.13
C GLN A 77 9.94 0.26 -25.39
N GLU A 78 9.38 0.76 -26.47
CA GLU A 78 9.44 0.06 -27.76
C GLU A 78 8.90 -1.37 -27.65
N GLY A 79 7.84 -1.53 -26.87
CA GLY A 79 7.18 -2.81 -26.73
C GLY A 79 7.90 -3.82 -25.86
N GLN A 80 8.96 -3.40 -25.18
CA GLN A 80 9.73 -4.30 -24.30
C GLN A 80 9.79 -3.75 -22.89
N THR A 81 9.84 -4.67 -21.92
CA THR A 81 9.91 -4.27 -20.52
C THR A 81 11.29 -3.71 -20.21
N SER A 82 11.31 -2.45 -19.74
CA SER A 82 12.53 -1.84 -19.27
C SER A 82 12.80 -2.24 -17.82
N PHE A 83 11.79 -2.14 -16.96
CA PHE A 83 11.89 -2.66 -15.60
C PHE A 83 10.51 -3.04 -15.08
N GLN A 84 10.49 -3.84 -14.05
CA GLN A 84 9.26 -4.19 -13.36
C GLN A 84 9.53 -4.22 -11.86
N VAL A 85 8.66 -3.58 -11.10
CA VAL A 85 8.71 -3.59 -9.63
C VAL A 85 7.41 -4.19 -9.12
N GLU A 86 7.53 -5.19 -8.26
CA GLU A 86 6.38 -5.73 -7.55
C GLU A 86 6.67 -5.58 -6.07
N LEU A 87 5.75 -4.94 -5.36
CA LEU A 87 5.94 -4.66 -3.94
C LEU A 87 4.66 -5.00 -3.20
N ILE A 88 4.78 -5.74 -2.10
CA ILE A 88 3.70 -5.86 -1.13
C ILE A 88 4.19 -5.21 0.15
N TYR A 89 3.56 -4.10 0.50
CA TYR A 89 3.90 -3.35 1.69
C TYR A 89 2.78 -3.52 2.70
N GLY A 90 3.11 -4.01 3.87
CA GLY A 90 2.10 -4.38 4.85
C GLY A 90 2.13 -3.53 6.09
N GLY A 91 1.02 -3.54 6.79
CA GLY A 91 0.91 -2.88 8.08
C GLY A 91 0.09 -3.70 9.04
N LEU A 92 0.43 -3.59 10.32
CA LEU A 92 -0.34 -4.19 11.40
C LEU A 92 -1.09 -3.05 12.08
N PHE A 93 -2.42 -3.18 12.14
CA PHE A 93 -3.28 -2.09 12.58
C PHE A 93 -4.15 -2.49 13.75
N GLU A 94 -4.35 -1.55 14.65
CA GLU A 94 -5.37 -1.64 15.69
C GLU A 94 -6.47 -0.66 15.30
N ILE A 95 -7.70 -1.15 15.23
CA ILE A 95 -8.85 -0.34 14.80
C ILE A 95 -9.83 -0.29 15.95
N GLN A 96 -10.25 0.91 16.34
CA GLN A 96 -11.21 1.12 17.42
C GLN A 96 -12.29 2.09 16.99
N ASN A 97 -13.46 1.94 17.59
CA ASN A 97 -14.60 2.85 17.39
C ASN A 97 -15.10 2.85 15.94
N VAL A 98 -15.11 1.68 15.32
CA VAL A 98 -15.59 1.52 13.96
C VAL A 98 -16.66 0.42 13.98
N SER A 99 -17.84 0.71 13.43
CA SER A 99 -18.88 -0.29 13.33
C SER A 99 -18.53 -1.35 12.32
N GLU A 100 -19.19 -2.48 12.40
CA GLU A 100 -18.94 -3.54 11.45
C GLU A 100 -19.22 -3.11 10.02
N GLN A 101 -20.19 -2.24 9.84
CA GLN A 101 -20.51 -1.76 8.50
C GLN A 101 -19.42 -0.90 7.91
N ASP A 102 -18.69 -0.20 8.75
CA ASP A 102 -17.64 0.70 8.29
C ASP A 102 -16.26 0.08 8.30
N LEU A 103 -16.15 -1.16 8.78
CA LEU A 103 -14.83 -1.78 8.95
C LEU A 103 -14.13 -2.03 7.63
N GLU A 104 -14.85 -2.55 6.64
CA GLU A 104 -14.23 -2.85 5.37
C GLU A 104 -13.72 -1.59 4.66
N PRO A 105 -14.50 -0.50 4.57
CA PRO A 105 -13.94 0.72 4.00
C PRO A 105 -12.73 1.25 4.76
N VAL A 106 -12.72 1.14 6.09
CA VAL A 106 -11.56 1.57 6.86
C VAL A 106 -10.34 0.74 6.48
N LEU A 107 -10.50 -0.58 6.41
CA LEU A 107 -9.37 -1.46 6.12
C LEU A 107 -8.89 -1.34 4.69
N LEU A 108 -9.78 -1.11 3.73
CA LEU A 108 -9.39 -1.13 2.32
C LEU A 108 -9.18 0.25 1.72
N VAL A 109 -9.55 1.31 2.42
CA VAL A 109 -9.37 2.67 1.93
C VAL A 109 -8.49 3.47 2.87
N GLU A 110 -8.88 3.54 4.16
CA GLU A 110 -8.16 4.41 5.08
C GLU A 110 -6.79 3.85 5.45
N CYS A 111 -6.70 2.56 5.74
CA CYS A 111 -5.43 1.97 6.13
C CYS A 111 -4.38 2.02 5.01
N PRO A 112 -4.73 1.69 3.75
CA PRO A 112 -3.74 1.80 2.67
C PRO A 112 -3.22 3.23 2.48
N ARG A 113 -4.01 4.24 2.83
CA ARG A 113 -3.54 5.63 2.71
C ARG A 113 -2.34 5.90 3.60
N TYR A 114 -2.26 5.25 4.76
CA TYR A 114 -1.10 5.42 5.63
C TYR A 114 0.11 4.67 5.09
N LEU A 115 -0.11 3.60 4.34
CA LEU A 115 0.98 2.80 3.80
C LEU A 115 1.53 3.37 2.50
N PHE A 116 0.71 4.09 1.76
CA PHE A 116 1.04 4.51 0.40
C PHE A 116 2.31 5.38 0.32
N PRO A 117 2.52 6.37 1.19
CA PRO A 117 3.74 7.19 1.06
C PRO A 117 5.03 6.38 1.19
N PHE A 118 5.01 5.34 2.01
CA PHE A 118 6.19 4.48 2.19
C PHE A 118 6.38 3.56 1.00
N ALA A 119 5.29 2.98 0.49
CA ALA A 119 5.35 2.14 -0.69
C ALA A 119 5.82 2.94 -1.90
N ARG A 120 5.32 4.17 -2.04
CA ARG A 120 5.72 5.05 -3.12
C ARG A 120 7.22 5.32 -3.10
N ARG A 121 7.77 5.56 -1.92
CA ARG A 121 9.20 5.82 -1.79
C ARG A 121 10.02 4.60 -2.20
N ILE A 122 9.57 3.41 -1.82
CA ILE A 122 10.29 2.19 -2.16
C ILE A 122 10.33 1.99 -3.67
N VAL A 123 9.20 2.21 -4.34
CA VAL A 123 9.15 2.06 -5.79
C VAL A 123 10.09 3.07 -6.48
N ALA A 124 10.10 4.32 -5.99
CA ALA A 124 10.99 5.33 -6.54
C ALA A 124 12.45 4.96 -6.33
N GLU A 125 12.78 4.42 -5.16
CA GLU A 125 14.15 4.01 -4.88
C GLU A 125 14.58 2.83 -5.75
N MET A 126 13.68 1.87 -5.99
CA MET A 126 14.03 0.72 -6.82
C MET A 126 14.30 1.14 -8.25
N SER A 127 13.47 2.01 -8.82
CA SER A 127 13.72 2.46 -10.19
C SER A 127 15.02 3.24 -10.27
N SER A 128 15.33 4.07 -9.28
CA SER A 128 16.58 4.81 -9.23
C SER A 128 17.78 3.87 -9.13
N GLU A 129 17.69 2.87 -8.27
CA GLU A 129 18.78 1.92 -8.13
C GLU A 129 18.97 1.09 -9.40
N GLY A 130 17.93 0.94 -10.19
CA GLY A 130 18.04 0.25 -11.46
C GLY A 130 18.62 1.10 -12.57
N GLY A 131 18.93 2.37 -12.30
CA GLY A 131 19.54 3.25 -13.28
C GLY A 131 18.56 4.15 -14.02
N PHE A 132 17.28 4.14 -13.61
CA PHE A 132 16.24 4.94 -14.25
C PHE A 132 15.95 6.18 -13.41
N PRO A 133 15.28 7.19 -13.97
CA PRO A 133 14.77 8.25 -13.12
C PRO A 133 13.80 7.67 -12.09
N PRO A 134 13.71 8.28 -10.90
CA PRO A 134 12.78 7.73 -9.89
C PRO A 134 11.35 7.78 -10.41
N PHE A 135 10.65 6.65 -10.27
CA PHE A 135 9.27 6.59 -10.67
C PHE A 135 8.41 7.11 -9.53
N LEU A 136 7.79 8.26 -9.75
CA LEU A 136 7.00 8.93 -8.73
C LEU A 136 5.52 8.63 -8.97
N LEU A 137 4.88 8.06 -7.98
CA LEU A 137 3.46 7.73 -8.03
C LEU A 137 2.59 8.90 -7.59
#